data_42080d330bf151efb37ac99cdaf40637
#
_entry.id   42080d330bf151efb37ac99cdaf40637
#
_cell.length_a   1.000
_cell.length_b   1.000
_cell.length_c   1.000
_cell.angle_alpha   90.00
_cell.angle_beta   90.00
_cell.angle_gamma   90.00
#
_symmetry.space_group_name_H-M   'P 1'
#
loop_
_entity.id
_entity.type
_entity.pdbx_description
1 polymer ?
#
loop_
_entity_poly.entity_id
_entity_poly.type
_entity_poly.pdbx_seq_one_letter_code
_entity_poly.pdbx_strand_id
1 'polypeptide(L)'
;MKRMLSILLMLMLVPCAALAEEDEPVTPMYELTMAHGFRFGGALSYMQLWDANYLNFLKTHCNSITATNEMKAYSLLDQSKSRASSDGMPRMNFSAADKMVAWAQENGLGVRGHVLVWDAYMTPWFFHEQYDAGKPLVSREVMLQRLESYITQVITHFEEKFPGVVYCWDVVNEAVGEGSEFDPADPRHIRTTRGGVRNVFYDTIGSDYVEYAFLYARSTVDALGADIRLFYNDYNTFYAEKRDAIIALTRSINSFAVDADGNPRKLCDGVGMQGYIGGYGTQVGCMNVNDLALISTAIKTYAAEGLEVQLTEMAVRNFDAAKVEEHADFYVRLFKVFCTVNRGDTQPLTGVSVWGMFDFPNDQPTSYTYKMNGTHSGLLDEKGIPKDVFWQIEAMLKE
;
A
#
# COMPACT_ATOMS: atom_id res chain seq x y z
N MET A 1 53.92 -72.26 37.42
CA MET A 1 54.17 -70.86 37.08
C MET A 1 53.36 -70.51 35.77
N LYS A 2 52.16 -69.94 35.93
CA LYS A 2 51.30 -69.57 34.80
C LYS A 2 51.41 -68.06 34.62
N ARG A 3 51.91 -67.60 33.50
CA ARG A 3 51.93 -66.16 33.11
C ARG A 3 50.59 -65.79 32.57
N MET A 4 49.87 -64.88 33.24
CA MET A 4 48.66 -64.20 32.71
C MET A 4 49.09 -63.05 31.78
N LEU A 5 48.63 -63.11 30.56
CA LEU A 5 48.80 -62.04 29.57
C LEU A 5 47.54 -61.12 29.63
N SER A 6 47.75 -59.92 30.13
CA SER A 6 46.67 -58.88 30.15
C SER A 6 46.65 -58.15 28.81
N ILE A 7 45.56 -58.35 28.08
CA ILE A 7 45.29 -57.58 26.84
C ILE A 7 44.59 -56.27 27.24
N LEU A 8 45.28 -55.16 27.05
CA LEU A 8 44.73 -53.80 27.24
C LEU A 8 43.95 -53.39 25.97
N LEU A 9 42.64 -53.35 26.07
CA LEU A 9 41.75 -52.89 24.98
C LEU A 9 41.69 -51.37 24.99
N MET A 10 42.39 -50.74 24.09
CA MET A 10 42.41 -49.29 23.93
C MET A 10 41.17 -48.90 23.09
N LEU A 11 40.10 -48.40 23.75
CA LEU A 11 38.96 -47.79 23.07
C LEU A 11 39.36 -46.40 22.44
N MET A 12 39.52 -46.37 21.17
CA MET A 12 39.61 -45.08 20.46
C MET A 12 38.22 -44.43 20.45
N LEU A 13 38.05 -43.39 21.27
CA LEU A 13 36.94 -42.44 21.14
C LEU A 13 37.21 -41.60 19.90
N VAL A 14 36.49 -41.87 18.81
CA VAL A 14 36.39 -40.97 17.65
C VAL A 14 35.46 -39.85 18.08
N PRO A 15 35.90 -38.59 18.13
CA PRO A 15 34.98 -37.48 18.35
C PRO A 15 34.08 -37.39 17.11
N CYS A 16 32.79 -37.67 17.29
CA CYS A 16 31.77 -37.31 16.31
C CYS A 16 31.67 -35.80 16.34
N ALA A 17 32.40 -35.13 15.46
CA ALA A 17 32.15 -33.74 15.17
C ALA A 17 30.75 -33.69 14.51
N ALA A 18 29.75 -33.28 15.26
CA ALA A 18 28.51 -32.83 14.68
C ALA A 18 28.89 -31.65 13.77
N LEU A 19 28.83 -31.87 12.48
CA LEU A 19 28.81 -30.80 11.51
C LEU A 19 27.55 -29.99 11.89
N ALA A 20 27.74 -28.78 12.42
CA ALA A 20 26.68 -27.81 12.46
C ALA A 20 26.26 -27.65 10.98
N GLU A 21 25.04 -28.01 10.66
CA GLU A 21 24.42 -27.55 9.39
C GLU A 21 24.55 -26.02 9.44
N GLU A 22 25.40 -25.46 8.60
CA GLU A 22 25.37 -24.03 8.36
C GLU A 22 23.98 -23.77 7.81
N ASP A 23 23.15 -23.02 8.56
CA ASP A 23 21.84 -22.56 8.11
C ASP A 23 22.07 -21.89 6.75
N GLU A 24 21.47 -22.41 5.70
CA GLU A 24 21.52 -21.80 4.39
C GLU A 24 21.07 -20.33 4.52
N PRO A 25 21.79 -19.37 3.92
CA PRO A 25 21.44 -17.97 4.06
C PRO A 25 20.03 -17.75 3.53
N VAL A 26 19.17 -17.16 4.36
CA VAL A 26 17.77 -16.87 4.02
C VAL A 26 17.75 -15.93 2.82
N THR A 27 17.14 -16.35 1.72
CA THR A 27 16.97 -15.49 0.54
C THR A 27 15.88 -14.45 0.86
N PRO A 28 16.16 -13.15 0.77
CA PRO A 28 15.14 -12.13 1.00
C PRO A 28 13.93 -12.27 0.03
N MET A 29 12.72 -12.16 0.55
CA MET A 29 11.52 -12.26 -0.28
C MET A 29 11.52 -11.23 -1.42
N TYR A 30 11.99 -10.01 -1.14
CA TYR A 30 12.06 -8.96 -2.16
C TYR A 30 13.02 -9.28 -3.32
N GLU A 31 14.08 -10.05 -3.10
CA GLU A 31 14.98 -10.47 -4.18
C GLU A 31 14.27 -11.44 -5.12
N LEU A 32 13.52 -12.39 -4.55
CA LEU A 32 12.73 -13.34 -5.33
C LEU A 32 11.64 -12.64 -6.13
N THR A 33 10.89 -11.72 -5.51
CA THR A 33 9.83 -10.99 -6.22
C THR A 33 10.38 -10.00 -7.26
N MET A 34 11.54 -9.38 -7.01
CA MET A 34 12.21 -8.53 -7.98
C MET A 34 12.70 -9.30 -9.21
N ALA A 35 13.05 -10.58 -9.08
CA ALA A 35 13.32 -11.45 -10.23
C ALA A 35 12.09 -11.63 -11.14
N HIS A 36 10.89 -11.41 -10.61
CA HIS A 36 9.62 -11.38 -11.34
C HIS A 36 9.12 -9.95 -11.64
N GLY A 37 9.91 -8.92 -11.38
CA GLY A 37 9.65 -7.53 -11.77
C GLY A 37 8.81 -6.72 -10.79
N PHE A 38 8.56 -7.17 -9.55
CA PHE A 38 7.79 -6.41 -8.58
C PHE A 38 8.43 -6.34 -7.18
N ARG A 39 8.24 -5.19 -6.51
CA ARG A 39 8.66 -4.98 -5.13
C ARG A 39 7.81 -5.81 -4.17
N PHE A 40 8.37 -6.16 -3.02
CA PHE A 40 7.64 -6.72 -1.90
C PHE A 40 7.72 -5.79 -0.70
N GLY A 41 6.56 -5.46 -0.11
CA GLY A 41 6.48 -4.50 0.96
C GLY A 41 5.44 -4.83 2.03
N GLY A 42 5.45 -4.04 3.09
CA GLY A 42 4.51 -4.16 4.19
C GLY A 42 4.07 -2.81 4.77
N ALA A 43 2.90 -2.82 5.41
CA ALA A 43 2.39 -1.67 6.14
C ALA A 43 3.15 -1.48 7.44
N LEU A 44 3.54 -0.24 7.75
CA LEU A 44 4.23 0.12 8.99
C LEU A 44 3.51 1.27 9.68
N SER A 45 3.18 1.14 10.95
CA SER A 45 2.68 2.21 11.79
C SER A 45 3.78 2.83 12.63
N TYR A 46 3.59 4.09 13.05
CA TYR A 46 4.55 4.76 13.93
C TYR A 46 4.86 3.97 15.20
N MET A 47 3.85 3.33 15.79
CA MET A 47 4.02 2.52 17.01
C MET A 47 4.87 1.27 16.78
N GLN A 48 4.91 0.72 15.56
CA GLN A 48 5.72 -0.44 15.22
C GLN A 48 7.21 -0.11 15.01
N LEU A 49 7.61 1.16 15.05
CA LEU A 49 9.04 1.54 15.10
C LEU A 49 9.76 1.04 16.36
N TRP A 50 9.04 0.54 17.36
CA TRP A 50 9.59 -0.09 18.55
C TRP A 50 9.43 -1.62 18.57
N ASP A 51 8.87 -2.22 17.52
CA ASP A 51 8.74 -3.66 17.36
C ASP A 51 9.97 -4.22 16.63
N ALA A 52 10.95 -4.66 17.40
CA ALA A 52 12.23 -5.15 16.86
C ALA A 52 12.06 -6.36 15.93
N ASN A 53 11.12 -7.27 16.21
CA ASN A 53 10.88 -8.45 15.38
C ASN A 53 10.31 -8.02 14.01
N TYR A 54 9.30 -7.16 14.02
CA TYR A 54 8.70 -6.69 12.78
C TYR A 54 9.67 -5.84 11.96
N LEU A 55 10.39 -4.93 12.57
CA LEU A 55 11.41 -4.14 11.89
C LEU A 55 12.51 -5.02 11.28
N ASN A 56 12.92 -6.08 11.98
CA ASN A 56 13.87 -7.04 11.43
C ASN A 56 13.30 -7.79 10.23
N PHE A 57 12.04 -8.23 10.29
CA PHE A 57 11.37 -8.84 9.16
C PHE A 57 11.31 -7.91 7.95
N LEU A 58 10.90 -6.64 8.14
CA LEU A 58 10.84 -5.66 7.06
C LEU A 58 12.20 -5.43 6.41
N LYS A 59 13.26 -5.26 7.21
CA LYS A 59 14.63 -5.09 6.70
C LYS A 59 15.15 -6.30 5.93
N THR A 60 14.79 -7.51 6.38
CA THR A 60 15.27 -8.74 5.76
C THR A 60 14.50 -9.09 4.49
N HIS A 61 13.19 -8.92 4.48
CA HIS A 61 12.33 -9.48 3.46
C HIS A 61 11.65 -8.45 2.55
N CYS A 62 11.64 -7.17 2.92
CA CYS A 62 10.97 -6.13 2.15
C CYS A 62 11.95 -5.12 1.54
N ASN A 63 11.57 -4.53 0.40
CA ASN A 63 12.23 -3.38 -0.21
C ASN A 63 11.29 -2.16 -0.34
N SER A 64 10.11 -2.24 0.30
CA SER A 64 9.12 -1.15 0.33
C SER A 64 8.33 -1.16 1.63
N ILE A 65 7.94 0.02 2.11
CA ILE A 65 6.94 0.17 3.17
C ILE A 65 5.86 1.17 2.77
N THR A 66 4.69 1.05 3.42
CA THR A 66 3.61 2.05 3.36
C THR A 66 3.24 2.46 4.79
N ALA A 67 3.26 3.75 5.09
CA ALA A 67 2.82 4.27 6.39
C ALA A 67 1.30 4.08 6.55
N THR A 68 0.87 3.49 7.67
CA THR A 68 -0.57 3.19 7.86
C THR A 68 -1.42 4.44 8.01
N ASN A 69 -0.90 5.48 8.68
CA ASN A 69 -1.65 6.69 8.97
C ASN A 69 -0.83 7.99 8.88
N GLU A 70 0.46 7.92 9.08
CA GLU A 70 1.32 9.06 9.39
C GLU A 70 1.56 9.99 8.20
N MET A 71 1.32 9.48 6.96
CA MET A 71 1.40 10.26 5.73
C MET A 71 0.02 10.68 5.19
N LYS A 72 -1.08 10.39 5.91
CA LYS A 72 -2.43 10.84 5.56
C LYS A 72 -2.63 12.31 5.96
N ALA A 73 -3.50 13.00 5.23
CA ALA A 73 -3.75 14.42 5.42
C ALA A 73 -4.11 14.80 6.87
N TYR A 74 -4.95 14.00 7.55
CA TYR A 74 -5.34 14.28 8.94
C TYR A 74 -4.18 14.22 9.95
N SER A 75 -3.13 13.44 9.62
CA SER A 75 -1.91 13.35 10.44
C SER A 75 -0.90 14.45 10.12
N LEU A 76 -0.87 14.90 8.86
CA LEU A 76 0.07 15.91 8.40
C LEU A 76 -0.41 17.34 8.65
N LEU A 77 -1.70 17.62 8.44
CA LEU A 77 -2.25 18.98 8.54
C LEU A 77 -2.20 19.53 9.99
N ASP A 78 -1.67 20.73 10.16
CA ASP A 78 -1.58 21.46 11.44
C ASP A 78 -2.53 22.66 11.43
N GLN A 79 -3.66 22.54 12.15
CA GLN A 79 -4.68 23.57 12.20
C GLN A 79 -4.15 24.89 12.78
N SER A 80 -3.38 24.82 13.88
CA SER A 80 -2.88 26.01 14.56
C SER A 80 -1.93 26.81 13.69
N LYS A 81 -1.01 26.12 13.01
CA LYS A 81 -0.09 26.76 12.07
C LYS A 81 -0.82 27.28 10.83
N SER A 82 -1.83 26.56 10.33
CA SER A 82 -2.64 26.99 9.18
C SER A 82 -3.42 28.27 9.49
N ARG A 83 -4.04 28.36 10.68
CA ARG A 83 -4.72 29.58 11.14
C ARG A 83 -3.78 30.78 11.29
N ALA A 84 -2.54 30.55 11.68
CA ALA A 84 -1.52 31.59 11.89
C ALA A 84 -0.77 31.96 10.60
N SER A 85 -1.03 31.28 9.48
CA SER A 85 -0.30 31.54 8.25
C SER A 85 -0.70 32.89 7.64
N SER A 86 0.28 33.68 7.22
CA SER A 86 0.05 35.03 6.67
C SER A 86 -0.50 35.01 5.25
N ASP A 87 -0.32 33.94 4.51
CA ASP A 87 -0.77 33.73 3.14
C ASP A 87 -2.11 32.99 3.04
N GLY A 88 -2.68 32.57 4.19
CA GLY A 88 -3.93 31.80 4.24
C GLY A 88 -3.81 30.36 3.76
N MET A 89 -2.59 29.87 3.47
CA MET A 89 -2.37 28.51 3.00
C MET A 89 -2.16 27.51 4.14
N PRO A 90 -2.46 26.21 3.93
CA PRO A 90 -2.29 25.21 4.97
C PRO A 90 -0.82 25.03 5.38
N ARG A 91 -0.61 24.56 6.58
CA ARG A 91 0.69 24.17 7.13
C ARG A 91 0.65 22.77 7.69
N MET A 92 1.77 22.09 7.66
CA MET A 92 1.90 20.69 8.06
C MET A 92 2.80 20.51 9.27
N ASN A 93 2.67 19.33 9.88
CA ASN A 93 3.58 18.76 10.86
C ASN A 93 4.03 17.37 10.37
N PHE A 94 5.26 17.27 9.94
CA PHE A 94 5.83 16.02 9.37
C PHE A 94 6.50 15.12 10.43
N SER A 95 6.49 15.48 11.71
CA SER A 95 7.36 14.86 12.72
C SER A 95 7.26 13.34 12.84
N ALA A 96 6.06 12.77 12.71
CA ALA A 96 5.86 11.31 12.78
C ALA A 96 6.26 10.65 11.46
N ALA A 97 5.81 11.19 10.33
CA ALA A 97 6.12 10.68 9.01
C ALA A 97 7.62 10.73 8.72
N ASP A 98 8.30 11.81 9.10
CA ASP A 98 9.76 11.95 8.95
C ASP A 98 10.54 10.83 9.63
N LYS A 99 10.13 10.41 10.81
CA LYS A 99 10.81 9.30 11.52
C LYS A 99 10.65 7.97 10.79
N MET A 100 9.49 7.75 10.17
CA MET A 100 9.24 6.52 9.40
C MET A 100 10.03 6.52 8.10
N VAL A 101 10.04 7.64 7.37
CA VAL A 101 10.79 7.77 6.11
C VAL A 101 12.30 7.73 6.36
N ALA A 102 12.78 8.36 7.45
CA ALA A 102 14.18 8.27 7.86
C ALA A 102 14.59 6.82 8.17
N TRP A 103 13.74 6.09 8.92
CA TRP A 103 13.99 4.68 9.19
C TRP A 103 14.04 3.84 7.90
N ALA A 104 13.14 4.09 6.95
CA ALA A 104 13.15 3.41 5.66
C ALA A 104 14.43 3.71 4.89
N GLN A 105 14.84 4.97 4.82
CA GLN A 105 16.09 5.41 4.18
C GLN A 105 17.32 4.74 4.78
N GLU A 106 17.43 4.75 6.11
CA GLU A 106 18.55 4.13 6.86
C GLU A 106 18.67 2.62 6.62
N ASN A 107 17.56 1.96 6.26
CA ASN A 107 17.52 0.52 6.02
C ASN A 107 17.37 0.14 4.53
N GLY A 108 17.50 1.11 3.61
CA GLY A 108 17.49 0.86 2.16
C GLY A 108 16.12 0.49 1.58
N LEU A 109 15.01 0.82 2.27
CA LEU A 109 13.66 0.60 1.78
C LEU A 109 13.11 1.84 1.10
N GLY A 110 12.35 1.63 0.01
CA GLY A 110 11.52 2.68 -0.57
C GLY A 110 10.21 2.86 0.23
N VAL A 111 9.57 4.01 0.04
CA VAL A 111 8.30 4.34 0.69
C VAL A 111 7.23 4.58 -0.37
N ARG A 112 6.07 3.94 -0.22
CA ARG A 112 4.83 4.34 -0.87
C ARG A 112 4.18 5.44 -0.04
N GLY A 113 4.09 6.64 -0.59
CA GLY A 113 3.36 7.74 0.03
C GLY A 113 1.85 7.47 -0.01
N HIS A 114 1.22 7.32 1.13
CA HIS A 114 -0.20 7.04 1.25
C HIS A 114 -0.81 7.94 2.33
N VAL A 115 -1.66 8.86 2.01
CA VAL A 115 -2.28 9.29 0.76
C VAL A 115 -2.43 10.83 0.78
N LEU A 116 -2.33 11.48 -0.36
CA LEU A 116 -2.50 12.93 -0.42
C LEU A 116 -3.97 13.34 -0.24
N VAL A 117 -4.90 12.75 -1.00
CA VAL A 117 -6.31 13.11 -1.00
C VAL A 117 -7.20 11.89 -0.75
N TRP A 118 -7.96 11.94 0.35
CA TRP A 118 -8.94 10.92 0.69
C TRP A 118 -10.07 11.54 1.53
N ASP A 119 -11.30 11.52 1.03
CA ASP A 119 -12.47 12.12 1.69
C ASP A 119 -12.73 11.58 3.10
N ALA A 120 -12.45 10.30 3.35
CA ALA A 120 -12.64 9.66 4.66
C ALA A 120 -11.60 10.06 5.71
N TYR A 121 -10.42 10.53 5.30
CA TYR A 121 -9.30 10.85 6.20
C TYR A 121 -8.75 12.26 6.00
N MET A 122 -9.67 13.21 5.75
CA MET A 122 -9.40 14.65 5.82
C MET A 122 -9.91 15.25 7.12
N THR A 123 -9.31 16.36 7.52
CA THR A 123 -9.78 17.14 8.66
C THR A 123 -10.91 18.09 8.22
N PRO A 124 -12.09 18.10 8.87
CA PRO A 124 -13.20 18.97 8.45
C PRO A 124 -12.84 20.44 8.36
N TRP A 125 -12.05 20.96 9.30
CA TRP A 125 -11.66 22.38 9.33
C TRP A 125 -10.89 22.85 8.10
N PHE A 126 -10.27 21.96 7.34
CA PHE A 126 -9.49 22.27 6.13
C PHE A 126 -10.35 22.95 5.03
N PHE A 127 -11.62 22.60 4.98
CA PHE A 127 -12.58 23.06 3.98
C PHE A 127 -13.30 24.38 4.37
N HIS A 128 -13.11 24.85 5.57
CA HIS A 128 -13.85 25.97 6.13
C HIS A 128 -13.02 27.26 6.19
N GLU A 129 -13.72 28.42 6.18
CA GLU A 129 -13.07 29.71 6.37
C GLU A 129 -12.27 29.75 7.66
N GLN A 130 -11.11 30.43 7.63
CA GLN A 130 -10.21 30.55 8.77
C GLN A 130 -9.77 29.20 9.37
N TYR A 131 -9.90 28.10 8.61
CA TYR A 131 -9.63 26.76 9.11
C TYR A 131 -10.45 26.37 10.35
N ASP A 132 -11.71 26.78 10.41
CA ASP A 132 -12.64 26.58 11.52
C ASP A 132 -13.90 25.85 11.04
N ALA A 133 -14.10 24.59 11.47
CA ALA A 133 -15.25 23.78 11.08
C ALA A 133 -16.62 24.39 11.49
N GLY A 134 -16.64 25.40 12.35
CA GLY A 134 -17.85 26.18 12.71
C GLY A 134 -18.14 27.35 11.75
N LYS A 135 -17.29 27.59 10.74
CA LYS A 135 -17.47 28.63 9.73
C LYS A 135 -18.03 28.03 8.42
N PRO A 136 -18.51 28.87 7.47
CA PRO A 136 -18.87 28.42 6.12
C PRO A 136 -17.75 27.68 5.40
N LEU A 137 -18.10 26.87 4.40
CA LEU A 137 -17.14 26.32 3.44
C LEU A 137 -16.49 27.46 2.64
N VAL A 138 -15.23 27.32 2.29
CA VAL A 138 -14.54 28.26 1.40
C VAL A 138 -15.06 28.15 -0.04
N SER A 139 -14.78 29.15 -0.88
CA SER A 139 -15.08 29.08 -2.30
C SER A 139 -14.23 28.00 -3.00
N ARG A 140 -14.68 27.58 -4.20
CA ARG A 140 -13.94 26.64 -5.04
C ARG A 140 -12.50 27.11 -5.32
N GLU A 141 -12.32 28.40 -5.63
CA GLU A 141 -11.01 28.98 -5.93
C GLU A 141 -10.06 28.87 -4.74
N VAL A 142 -10.56 29.21 -3.55
CA VAL A 142 -9.76 29.09 -2.31
C VAL A 142 -9.45 27.62 -2.01
N MET A 143 -10.41 26.72 -2.24
CA MET A 143 -10.19 25.29 -1.99
C MET A 143 -9.15 24.69 -2.96
N LEU A 144 -9.17 25.08 -4.23
CA LEU A 144 -8.16 24.67 -5.21
C LEU A 144 -6.77 25.19 -4.81
N GLN A 145 -6.63 26.44 -4.37
CA GLN A 145 -5.37 26.99 -3.88
C GLN A 145 -4.84 26.24 -2.63
N ARG A 146 -5.74 25.90 -1.70
CA ARG A 146 -5.37 25.10 -0.52
C ARG A 146 -4.92 23.70 -0.90
N LEU A 147 -5.61 23.05 -1.82
CA LEU A 147 -5.30 21.71 -2.31
C LEU A 147 -3.94 21.68 -3.02
N GLU A 148 -3.69 22.65 -3.91
CA GLU A 148 -2.41 22.81 -4.59
C GLU A 148 -1.26 23.02 -3.60
N SER A 149 -1.43 23.99 -2.69
CA SER A 149 -0.43 24.30 -1.68
C SER A 149 -0.14 23.11 -0.77
N TYR A 150 -1.16 22.35 -0.36
CA TYR A 150 -1.02 21.15 0.46
C TYR A 150 -0.20 20.08 -0.28
N ILE A 151 -0.61 19.70 -1.48
CA ILE A 151 0.03 18.66 -2.28
C ILE A 151 1.49 19.05 -2.57
N THR A 152 1.73 20.28 -3.01
CA THR A 152 3.07 20.79 -3.30
C THR A 152 3.97 20.73 -2.07
N GLN A 153 3.52 21.21 -0.92
CA GLN A 153 4.31 21.21 0.31
C GLN A 153 4.65 19.78 0.76
N VAL A 154 3.70 18.84 0.65
CA VAL A 154 3.93 17.44 1.08
C VAL A 154 4.95 16.75 0.18
N ILE A 155 4.77 16.79 -1.14
CA ILE A 155 5.70 16.14 -2.06
C ILE A 155 7.09 16.77 -1.97
N THR A 156 7.17 18.10 -1.98
CA THR A 156 8.44 18.84 -1.87
C THR A 156 9.18 18.49 -0.58
N HIS A 157 8.48 18.46 0.56
CA HIS A 157 9.11 18.14 1.84
C HIS A 157 9.81 16.78 1.84
N PHE A 158 9.14 15.75 1.35
CA PHE A 158 9.72 14.40 1.37
C PHE A 158 10.83 14.25 0.34
N GLU A 159 10.69 14.85 -0.85
CA GLU A 159 11.73 14.77 -1.86
C GLU A 159 12.98 15.56 -1.48
N GLU A 160 12.84 16.77 -0.94
CA GLU A 160 13.99 17.57 -0.50
C GLU A 160 14.70 16.97 0.72
N LYS A 161 13.94 16.39 1.66
CA LYS A 161 14.51 15.86 2.90
C LYS A 161 15.04 14.43 2.76
N PHE A 162 14.40 13.62 1.93
CA PHE A 162 14.70 12.20 1.72
C PHE A 162 14.70 11.87 0.22
N PRO A 163 15.64 12.43 -0.56
CA PRO A 163 15.62 12.32 -2.03
C PRO A 163 15.50 10.87 -2.50
N GLY A 164 14.51 10.58 -3.36
CA GLY A 164 14.30 9.28 -3.99
C GLY A 164 13.79 8.17 -3.06
N VAL A 165 13.53 8.45 -1.78
CA VAL A 165 13.01 7.43 -0.83
C VAL A 165 11.52 7.19 -1.07
N VAL A 166 10.74 8.26 -1.27
CA VAL A 166 9.32 8.15 -1.64
C VAL A 166 9.24 7.97 -3.16
N TYR A 167 9.13 6.73 -3.61
CA TYR A 167 9.18 6.39 -5.05
C TYR A 167 7.84 6.50 -5.76
N CYS A 168 6.74 6.56 -5.03
CA CYS A 168 5.40 6.80 -5.58
C CYS A 168 4.46 7.41 -4.54
N TRP A 169 3.38 8.03 -5.02
CA TRP A 169 2.28 8.53 -4.20
C TRP A 169 0.94 7.96 -4.66
N ASP A 170 0.13 7.53 -3.70
CA ASP A 170 -1.31 7.47 -3.90
C ASP A 170 -1.82 8.91 -3.85
N VAL A 171 -2.11 9.49 -5.02
CA VAL A 171 -2.57 10.89 -5.09
C VAL A 171 -3.99 11.01 -4.57
N VAL A 172 -4.87 10.13 -5.02
CA VAL A 172 -6.26 10.06 -4.57
C VAL A 172 -6.63 8.64 -4.22
N ASN A 173 -7.29 8.47 -3.07
CA ASN A 173 -7.79 7.19 -2.59
C ASN A 173 -9.32 7.14 -2.60
N GLU A 174 -9.88 6.04 -3.14
CA GLU A 174 -11.28 5.64 -3.03
C GLU A 174 -12.30 6.70 -3.53
N ALA A 175 -11.97 7.43 -4.57
CA ALA A 175 -12.87 8.43 -5.14
C ALA A 175 -14.00 7.82 -5.97
N VAL A 176 -13.88 6.58 -6.43
CA VAL A 176 -14.93 5.88 -7.17
C VAL A 176 -15.94 5.27 -6.20
N GLY A 177 -17.19 5.74 -6.26
CA GLY A 177 -18.30 5.27 -5.44
C GLY A 177 -18.85 3.92 -5.88
N GLU A 178 -19.65 3.31 -5.03
CA GLU A 178 -20.37 2.07 -5.32
C GLU A 178 -21.86 2.25 -4.98
N GLY A 179 -22.74 1.49 -5.64
CA GLY A 179 -24.18 1.53 -5.38
C GLY A 179 -24.79 2.92 -5.64
N SER A 180 -25.25 3.61 -4.61
CA SER A 180 -25.88 4.93 -4.69
C SER A 180 -24.97 6.10 -4.28
N GLU A 181 -23.66 5.87 -4.16
CA GLU A 181 -22.71 6.86 -3.64
C GLU A 181 -22.17 7.83 -4.70
N PHE A 182 -22.63 7.75 -5.95
CA PHE A 182 -22.20 8.57 -7.09
C PHE A 182 -23.39 8.99 -7.97
N ASP A 183 -23.18 9.94 -8.88
CA ASP A 183 -24.15 10.29 -9.91
C ASP A 183 -24.10 9.23 -11.05
N PRO A 184 -25.19 8.49 -11.31
CA PRO A 184 -25.21 7.49 -12.38
C PRO A 184 -24.90 8.02 -13.79
N ALA A 185 -25.01 9.33 -13.99
CA ALA A 185 -24.67 9.99 -15.24
C ALA A 185 -23.15 10.21 -15.40
N ASP A 186 -22.37 10.11 -14.32
CA ASP A 186 -20.90 10.23 -14.37
C ASP A 186 -20.26 8.85 -14.59
N PRO A 187 -19.67 8.57 -15.77
CA PRO A 187 -19.05 7.27 -16.05
C PRO A 187 -17.82 6.97 -15.18
N ARG A 188 -17.26 7.99 -14.48
CA ARG A 188 -16.15 7.84 -13.53
C ARG A 188 -16.64 7.42 -12.15
N HIS A 189 -17.96 7.42 -11.92
CA HIS A 189 -18.61 7.14 -10.64
C HIS A 189 -18.03 7.94 -9.47
N ILE A 190 -17.68 9.22 -9.70
CA ILE A 190 -17.09 10.07 -8.64
C ILE A 190 -18.00 10.11 -7.42
N ARG A 191 -17.47 9.72 -6.28
CA ARG A 191 -18.16 9.59 -5.01
C ARG A 191 -18.69 10.94 -4.52
N THR A 192 -20.01 11.03 -4.37
CA THR A 192 -20.70 12.20 -3.79
C THR A 192 -20.96 12.04 -2.30
N THR A 193 -21.08 10.79 -1.84
CA THR A 193 -21.28 10.41 -0.43
C THR A 193 -20.51 9.14 -0.09
N ARG A 194 -20.20 8.95 1.18
CA ARG A 194 -19.64 7.72 1.74
C ARG A 194 -20.47 7.32 2.97
N GLY A 195 -21.20 6.22 2.89
CA GLY A 195 -22.07 5.79 3.99
C GLY A 195 -23.08 6.87 4.43
N GLY A 196 -23.58 7.66 3.49
CA GLY A 196 -24.50 8.77 3.74
C GLY A 196 -23.85 10.10 4.14
N VAL A 197 -22.52 10.13 4.38
CA VAL A 197 -21.77 11.36 4.66
C VAL A 197 -21.32 11.99 3.34
N ARG A 198 -21.51 13.30 3.21
CA ARG A 198 -21.11 14.05 1.99
C ARG A 198 -19.59 14.05 1.79
N ASN A 199 -19.16 13.90 0.54
CA ASN A 199 -17.78 14.14 0.14
C ASN A 199 -17.50 15.64 0.03
N VAL A 200 -16.76 16.20 0.97
CA VAL A 200 -16.54 17.64 1.06
C VAL A 200 -15.65 18.17 -0.06
N PHE A 201 -14.78 17.37 -0.66
CA PHE A 201 -14.06 17.76 -1.89
C PHE A 201 -15.02 17.95 -3.05
N TYR A 202 -15.98 17.03 -3.19
CA TYR A 202 -17.01 17.15 -4.23
C TYR A 202 -17.89 18.40 -4.00
N ASP A 203 -18.26 18.69 -2.75
CA ASP A 203 -19.11 19.83 -2.40
C ASP A 203 -18.40 21.17 -2.58
N THR A 204 -17.08 21.24 -2.37
CA THR A 204 -16.32 22.50 -2.43
C THR A 204 -15.66 22.74 -3.79
N ILE A 205 -15.21 21.68 -4.46
CA ILE A 205 -14.52 21.79 -5.75
C ILE A 205 -15.43 21.33 -6.89
N GLY A 206 -16.09 20.19 -6.75
CA GLY A 206 -16.84 19.52 -7.80
C GLY A 206 -16.26 18.17 -8.14
N SER A 207 -16.81 17.51 -9.17
CA SER A 207 -16.40 16.16 -9.58
C SER A 207 -14.98 16.08 -10.17
N ASP A 208 -14.38 17.22 -10.49
CA ASP A 208 -13.03 17.35 -11.06
C ASP A 208 -11.92 17.55 -10.03
N TYR A 209 -12.22 17.41 -8.73
CA TYR A 209 -11.20 17.53 -7.68
C TYR A 209 -10.09 16.47 -7.80
N VAL A 210 -10.41 15.31 -8.38
CA VAL A 210 -9.44 14.22 -8.60
C VAL A 210 -8.42 14.64 -9.66
N GLU A 211 -8.89 15.16 -10.78
CA GLU A 211 -8.06 15.64 -11.88
C GLU A 211 -7.14 16.77 -11.42
N TYR A 212 -7.65 17.73 -10.64
CA TYR A 212 -6.83 18.80 -10.05
C TYR A 212 -5.77 18.28 -9.09
N ALA A 213 -6.10 17.29 -8.25
CA ALA A 213 -5.13 16.68 -7.35
C ALA A 213 -3.96 16.05 -8.13
N PHE A 214 -4.25 15.33 -9.21
CA PHE A 214 -3.22 14.75 -10.08
C PHE A 214 -2.43 15.81 -10.83
N LEU A 215 -3.09 16.87 -11.32
CA LEU A 215 -2.40 17.99 -11.98
C LEU A 215 -1.39 18.65 -11.04
N TYR A 216 -1.77 18.94 -9.81
CA TYR A 216 -0.89 19.55 -8.81
C TYR A 216 0.26 18.62 -8.40
N ALA A 217 -0.02 17.34 -8.19
CA ALA A 217 1.01 16.36 -7.88
C ALA A 217 2.03 16.22 -9.02
N ARG A 218 1.56 16.06 -10.27
CA ARG A 218 2.43 15.94 -11.45
C ARG A 218 3.26 17.21 -11.67
N SER A 219 2.65 18.38 -11.53
CA SER A 219 3.34 19.66 -11.70
C SER A 219 4.45 19.83 -10.65
N THR A 220 4.21 19.38 -9.43
CA THR A 220 5.21 19.41 -8.36
C THR A 220 6.36 18.44 -8.64
N VAL A 221 6.05 17.19 -9.00
CA VAL A 221 7.07 16.16 -9.34
C VAL A 221 7.94 16.61 -10.50
N ASP A 222 7.34 17.16 -11.57
CA ASP A 222 8.07 17.66 -12.72
C ASP A 222 8.95 18.87 -12.37
N ALA A 223 8.46 19.79 -11.53
CA ALA A 223 9.22 20.96 -11.07
C ALA A 223 10.44 20.58 -10.21
N LEU A 224 10.33 19.49 -9.44
CA LEU A 224 11.44 18.94 -8.65
C LEU A 224 12.39 18.09 -9.49
N GLY A 225 12.02 17.69 -10.70
CA GLY A 225 12.78 16.73 -11.51
C GLY A 225 12.87 15.35 -10.87
N ALA A 226 11.88 14.99 -10.04
CA ALA A 226 11.86 13.76 -9.26
C ALA A 226 11.29 12.57 -10.07
N ASP A 227 11.80 11.37 -9.82
CA ASP A 227 11.25 10.13 -10.40
C ASP A 227 10.23 9.51 -9.43
N ILE A 228 9.06 10.13 -9.33
CA ILE A 228 7.97 9.72 -8.46
C ILE A 228 6.76 9.32 -9.31
N ARG A 229 6.28 8.09 -9.13
CA ARG A 229 5.08 7.58 -9.79
C ARG A 229 3.82 8.02 -9.07
N LEU A 230 2.77 8.35 -9.81
CA LEU A 230 1.50 8.86 -9.29
C LEU A 230 0.37 7.86 -9.54
N PHE A 231 -0.23 7.35 -8.46
CA PHE A 231 -1.23 6.30 -8.50
C PHE A 231 -2.61 6.80 -8.06
N TYR A 232 -3.65 6.26 -8.68
CA TYR A 232 -4.99 6.22 -8.13
C TYR A 232 -5.16 4.92 -7.35
N ASN A 233 -5.56 4.96 -6.07
CA ASN A 233 -5.69 3.78 -5.20
C ASN A 233 -7.14 3.53 -4.80
N ASP A 234 -7.61 2.26 -4.87
CA ASP A 234 -8.99 1.94 -4.48
C ASP A 234 -9.14 0.44 -4.11
N TYR A 235 -10.25 0.10 -3.45
CA TYR A 235 -10.67 -1.26 -3.15
C TYR A 235 -11.60 -1.81 -4.25
N ASN A 236 -11.86 -3.12 -4.25
CA ASN A 236 -12.72 -3.81 -5.22
C ASN A 236 -12.33 -3.62 -6.71
N THR A 237 -11.12 -3.20 -6.95
CA THR A 237 -10.58 -2.78 -8.25
C THR A 237 -10.55 -3.89 -9.31
N PHE A 238 -10.66 -5.15 -8.92
CA PHE A 238 -10.70 -6.29 -9.84
C PHE A 238 -12.12 -6.70 -10.26
N TYR A 239 -13.17 -6.17 -9.63
CA TYR A 239 -14.55 -6.35 -10.09
C TYR A 239 -14.87 -5.44 -11.27
N ALA A 240 -15.61 -5.97 -12.26
CA ALA A 240 -15.76 -5.32 -13.57
C ALA A 240 -16.30 -3.89 -13.49
N GLU A 241 -17.39 -3.66 -12.76
CA GLU A 241 -18.02 -2.34 -12.66
C GLU A 241 -17.06 -1.29 -12.08
N LYS A 242 -16.40 -1.63 -10.96
CA LYS A 242 -15.43 -0.75 -10.32
C LYS A 242 -14.21 -0.49 -11.20
N ARG A 243 -13.67 -1.56 -11.82
CA ARG A 243 -12.54 -1.47 -12.76
C ARG A 243 -12.86 -0.54 -13.93
N ASP A 244 -14.02 -0.70 -14.54
CA ASP A 244 -14.40 0.08 -15.73
C ASP A 244 -14.61 1.57 -15.38
N ALA A 245 -15.15 1.88 -14.21
CA ALA A 245 -15.23 3.25 -13.68
C ALA A 245 -13.85 3.85 -13.39
N ILE A 246 -12.92 3.07 -12.81
CA ILE A 246 -11.51 3.48 -12.59
C ILE A 246 -10.82 3.77 -13.93
N ILE A 247 -11.05 2.97 -14.97
CA ILE A 247 -10.52 3.22 -16.31
C ILE A 247 -11.08 4.54 -16.87
N ALA A 248 -12.38 4.79 -16.73
CA ALA A 248 -12.97 6.05 -17.15
C ALA A 248 -12.35 7.23 -16.39
N LEU A 249 -12.11 7.10 -15.09
CA LEU A 249 -11.45 8.11 -14.27
C LEU A 249 -10.00 8.36 -14.68
N THR A 250 -9.19 7.31 -14.85
CA THR A 250 -7.77 7.47 -15.23
C THR A 250 -7.62 8.05 -16.64
N ARG A 251 -8.51 7.74 -17.56
CA ARG A 251 -8.58 8.40 -18.88
C ARG A 251 -8.93 9.89 -18.74
N SER A 252 -9.90 10.25 -17.87
CA SER A 252 -10.24 11.64 -17.57
C SER A 252 -9.04 12.39 -17.01
N ILE A 253 -8.34 11.83 -16.03
CA ILE A 253 -7.12 12.41 -15.44
C ILE A 253 -6.05 12.64 -16.52
N ASN A 254 -5.75 11.64 -17.34
CA ASN A 254 -4.70 11.70 -18.34
C ASN A 254 -5.05 12.54 -19.60
N SER A 255 -6.29 13.00 -19.73
CA SER A 255 -6.74 13.95 -20.76
C SER A 255 -7.01 15.36 -20.22
N PHE A 256 -6.88 15.56 -18.89
CA PHE A 256 -7.28 16.81 -18.23
C PHE A 256 -6.36 17.99 -18.54
N ALA A 257 -5.10 17.76 -18.79
CA ALA A 257 -4.13 18.78 -19.16
C ALA A 257 -3.36 18.39 -20.42
N VAL A 258 -2.81 19.39 -21.09
CA VAL A 258 -1.95 19.22 -22.27
C VAL A 258 -0.52 19.70 -21.96
N ASP A 259 0.45 19.16 -22.67
CA ASP A 259 1.83 19.62 -22.68
C ASP A 259 2.00 20.90 -23.55
N ALA A 260 3.24 21.38 -23.68
CA ALA A 260 3.56 22.55 -24.47
C ALA A 260 3.24 22.39 -25.97
N ASP A 261 3.19 21.17 -26.47
CA ASP A 261 2.91 20.83 -27.86
C ASP A 261 1.41 20.57 -28.12
N GLY A 262 0.58 20.63 -27.05
CA GLY A 262 -0.87 20.42 -27.11
C GLY A 262 -1.30 18.95 -27.03
N ASN A 263 -0.39 18.02 -26.68
CA ASN A 263 -0.73 16.63 -26.48
C ASN A 263 -1.22 16.38 -25.04
N PRO A 264 -2.07 15.36 -24.81
CA PRO A 264 -2.47 14.96 -23.46
C PRO A 264 -1.24 14.68 -22.58
N ARG A 265 -1.21 15.32 -21.39
CA ARG A 265 -0.13 15.14 -20.41
C ARG A 265 -0.48 14.00 -19.47
N LYS A 266 0.35 12.96 -19.44
CA LYS A 266 0.14 11.84 -18.51
C LYS A 266 0.29 12.29 -17.05
N LEU A 267 -0.82 12.41 -16.33
CA LEU A 267 -0.85 12.83 -14.94
C LEU A 267 -0.86 11.65 -13.97
N CYS A 268 -1.52 10.54 -14.34
CA CYS A 268 -1.63 9.30 -13.56
C CYS A 268 -0.79 8.20 -14.21
N ASP A 269 0.13 7.61 -13.47
CA ASP A 269 1.01 6.55 -13.96
C ASP A 269 0.42 5.16 -13.75
N GLY A 270 -0.40 4.95 -12.71
CA GLY A 270 -0.87 3.62 -12.39
C GLY A 270 -2.08 3.55 -11.47
N VAL A 271 -2.52 2.33 -11.24
CA VAL A 271 -3.62 1.99 -10.33
C VAL A 271 -3.08 1.16 -9.17
N GLY A 272 -3.33 1.63 -7.95
CA GLY A 272 -3.19 0.85 -6.73
C GLY A 272 -4.46 0.02 -6.51
N MET A 273 -4.31 -1.29 -6.55
CA MET A 273 -5.35 -2.25 -6.17
C MET A 273 -5.14 -2.58 -4.69
N GLN A 274 -6.03 -2.11 -3.79
CA GLN A 274 -5.86 -2.39 -2.35
C GLN A 274 -5.70 -3.90 -2.09
N GLY A 275 -6.47 -4.74 -2.78
CA GLY A 275 -6.26 -6.18 -2.73
C GLY A 275 -6.79 -6.86 -1.46
N TYR A 276 -7.85 -6.35 -0.85
CA TYR A 276 -8.59 -7.04 0.20
C TYR A 276 -9.41 -8.19 -0.42
N ILE A 277 -8.83 -9.38 -0.40
CA ILE A 277 -9.42 -10.56 -1.02
C ILE A 277 -10.32 -11.26 -0.01
N GLY A 278 -11.59 -11.47 -0.38
CA GLY A 278 -12.62 -12.05 0.48
C GLY A 278 -13.59 -11.02 1.06
N GLY A 279 -13.65 -9.82 0.51
CA GLY A 279 -14.60 -8.76 0.88
C GLY A 279 -14.40 -8.19 2.28
N TYR A 280 -15.37 -7.44 2.79
CA TYR A 280 -15.35 -6.81 4.10
C TYR A 280 -16.26 -7.55 5.09
N GLY A 281 -15.78 -7.76 6.32
CA GLY A 281 -16.52 -8.42 7.38
C GLY A 281 -15.99 -9.80 7.76
N THR A 282 -16.58 -10.40 8.78
CA THR A 282 -16.17 -11.67 9.39
C THR A 282 -16.63 -12.91 8.62
N GLN A 283 -17.21 -12.74 7.43
CA GLN A 283 -17.84 -13.84 6.70
C GLN A 283 -17.14 -14.17 5.40
N VAL A 284 -17.04 -15.43 5.15
CA VAL A 284 -17.25 -16.23 3.96
C VAL A 284 -16.74 -15.67 2.61
N GLY A 285 -16.04 -16.51 1.85
CA GLY A 285 -15.54 -16.19 0.51
C GLY A 285 -14.10 -15.70 0.51
N CYS A 286 -13.45 -15.80 1.67
CA CYS A 286 -12.11 -15.29 1.88
C CYS A 286 -11.08 -15.84 0.88
N MET A 287 -11.30 -17.05 0.38
CA MET A 287 -10.39 -17.74 -0.55
C MET A 287 -11.14 -18.21 -1.79
N ASN A 288 -11.92 -17.31 -2.39
CA ASN A 288 -12.61 -17.62 -3.64
C ASN A 288 -11.63 -17.69 -4.80
N VAL A 289 -11.43 -18.87 -5.34
CA VAL A 289 -10.51 -19.12 -6.47
C VAL A 289 -10.87 -18.34 -7.74
N ASN A 290 -12.13 -17.90 -7.91
CA ASN A 290 -12.53 -17.07 -9.03
C ASN A 290 -11.88 -15.66 -8.94
N ASP A 291 -11.56 -15.18 -7.74
CA ASP A 291 -10.91 -13.87 -7.58
C ASP A 291 -9.51 -13.85 -8.20
N LEU A 292 -8.82 -15.00 -8.25
CA LEU A 292 -7.51 -15.11 -8.93
C LEU A 292 -7.60 -14.76 -10.43
N ALA A 293 -8.65 -15.23 -11.10
CA ALA A 293 -8.88 -14.92 -12.51
C ALA A 293 -9.31 -13.45 -12.70
N LEU A 294 -10.12 -12.90 -11.79
CA LEU A 294 -10.53 -11.49 -11.81
C LEU A 294 -9.34 -10.58 -11.61
N ILE A 295 -8.46 -10.87 -10.63
CA ILE A 295 -7.23 -10.10 -10.37
C ILE A 295 -6.31 -10.13 -11.59
N SER A 296 -6.06 -11.32 -12.18
CA SER A 296 -5.26 -11.44 -13.40
C SER A 296 -5.84 -10.61 -14.55
N THR A 297 -7.15 -10.65 -14.72
CA THR A 297 -7.86 -9.89 -15.77
C THR A 297 -7.73 -8.39 -15.52
N ALA A 298 -7.92 -7.93 -14.28
CA ALA A 298 -7.83 -6.52 -13.93
C ALA A 298 -6.43 -5.96 -14.19
N ILE A 299 -5.37 -6.65 -13.73
CA ILE A 299 -3.98 -6.23 -13.99
C ILE A 299 -3.73 -6.05 -15.49
N LYS A 300 -4.13 -7.04 -16.31
CA LYS A 300 -3.96 -6.96 -17.77
C LYS A 300 -4.79 -5.85 -18.41
N THR A 301 -5.99 -5.58 -17.88
CA THR A 301 -6.86 -4.54 -18.41
C THR A 301 -6.30 -3.15 -18.12
N TYR A 302 -5.82 -2.90 -16.88
CA TYR A 302 -5.12 -1.65 -16.55
C TYR A 302 -3.82 -1.48 -17.35
N ALA A 303 -3.05 -2.56 -17.54
CA ALA A 303 -1.86 -2.53 -18.37
C ALA A 303 -2.14 -2.15 -19.84
N ALA A 304 -3.27 -2.61 -20.39
CA ALA A 304 -3.70 -2.25 -21.74
C ALA A 304 -4.04 -0.76 -21.89
N GLU A 305 -4.34 -0.06 -20.77
CA GLU A 305 -4.50 1.40 -20.72
C GLU A 305 -3.14 2.14 -20.52
N GLY A 306 -2.02 1.42 -20.51
CA GLY A 306 -0.69 1.99 -20.26
C GLY A 306 -0.45 2.37 -18.80
N LEU A 307 -1.15 1.73 -17.86
CA LEU A 307 -1.05 1.97 -16.42
C LEU A 307 -0.22 0.88 -15.73
N GLU A 308 0.65 1.29 -14.82
CA GLU A 308 1.28 0.39 -13.85
C GLU A 308 0.23 -0.10 -12.85
N VAL A 309 0.47 -1.27 -12.25
CA VAL A 309 -0.39 -1.82 -11.21
C VAL A 309 0.45 -2.18 -9.99
N GLN A 310 -0.06 -1.86 -8.79
CA GLN A 310 0.48 -2.36 -7.54
C GLN A 310 -0.65 -2.92 -6.68
N LEU A 311 -0.43 -4.08 -6.02
CA LEU A 311 -1.27 -4.51 -4.90
C LEU A 311 -0.78 -3.74 -3.68
N THR A 312 -1.60 -2.82 -3.15
CA THR A 312 -1.13 -1.78 -2.22
C THR A 312 -1.41 -2.07 -0.76
N GLU A 313 -2.43 -2.87 -0.49
CA GLU A 313 -2.94 -3.16 0.86
C GLU A 313 -3.40 -4.62 0.95
N MET A 314 -2.64 -5.53 0.34
CA MET A 314 -3.07 -6.91 0.15
C MET A 314 -3.28 -7.63 1.47
N ALA A 315 -4.44 -8.26 1.59
CA ALA A 315 -4.77 -9.21 2.64
C ALA A 315 -5.69 -10.30 2.10
N VAL A 316 -5.32 -11.55 2.29
CA VAL A 316 -6.22 -12.69 2.06
C VAL A 316 -6.81 -13.08 3.41
N ARG A 317 -8.12 -12.90 3.55
CA ARG A 317 -8.79 -13.06 4.84
C ARG A 317 -9.01 -14.51 5.20
N ASN A 318 -8.71 -14.83 6.44
CA ASN A 318 -9.03 -16.11 7.05
C ASN A 318 -9.43 -15.93 8.53
N PHE A 319 -10.63 -16.34 8.88
CA PHE A 319 -11.16 -16.30 10.25
C PHE A 319 -11.23 -17.68 10.89
N ASP A 320 -10.81 -18.75 10.18
CA ASP A 320 -10.93 -20.13 10.59
C ASP A 320 -9.55 -20.78 10.74
N ALA A 321 -9.20 -21.14 11.95
CA ALA A 321 -7.94 -21.86 12.24
C ALA A 321 -7.83 -23.21 11.51
N ALA A 322 -8.95 -23.84 11.15
CA ALA A 322 -8.93 -25.09 10.41
C ALA A 322 -8.59 -24.91 8.91
N LYS A 323 -8.53 -23.67 8.41
CA LYS A 323 -8.29 -23.33 7.00
C LYS A 323 -6.92 -22.71 6.74
N VAL A 324 -5.97 -22.86 7.65
CA VAL A 324 -4.63 -22.26 7.47
C VAL A 324 -3.87 -22.87 6.29
N GLU A 325 -4.07 -24.16 6.00
CA GLU A 325 -3.46 -24.81 4.84
C GLU A 325 -4.10 -24.34 3.52
N GLU A 326 -5.44 -24.23 3.47
CA GLU A 326 -6.17 -23.68 2.33
C GLU A 326 -5.75 -22.22 2.05
N HIS A 327 -5.52 -21.46 3.12
CA HIS A 327 -5.06 -20.09 3.07
C HIS A 327 -3.64 -20.00 2.48
N ALA A 328 -2.74 -20.87 2.88
CA ALA A 328 -1.39 -20.93 2.35
C ALA A 328 -1.40 -21.31 0.85
N ASP A 329 -2.16 -22.34 0.45
CA ASP A 329 -2.33 -22.72 -0.97
C ASP A 329 -2.90 -21.55 -1.80
N PHE A 330 -3.88 -20.82 -1.26
CA PHE A 330 -4.44 -19.67 -1.96
C PHE A 330 -3.39 -18.57 -2.20
N TYR A 331 -2.56 -18.24 -1.20
CA TYR A 331 -1.47 -17.28 -1.36
C TYR A 331 -0.44 -17.74 -2.41
N VAL A 332 -0.04 -19.00 -2.39
CA VAL A 332 0.87 -19.57 -3.41
C VAL A 332 0.29 -19.40 -4.80
N ARG A 333 -1.00 -19.70 -4.98
CA ARG A 333 -1.69 -19.53 -6.28
C ARG A 333 -1.79 -18.07 -6.69
N LEU A 334 -2.02 -17.16 -5.74
CA LEU A 334 -2.07 -15.73 -5.97
C LEU A 334 -0.71 -15.20 -6.44
N PHE A 335 0.38 -15.59 -5.80
CA PHE A 335 1.72 -15.20 -6.24
C PHE A 335 2.09 -15.83 -7.59
N LYS A 336 1.63 -17.04 -7.91
CA LYS A 336 1.73 -17.61 -9.28
C LYS A 336 1.01 -16.75 -10.33
N VAL A 337 -0.13 -16.16 -9.98
CA VAL A 337 -0.81 -15.18 -10.86
C VAL A 337 0.08 -13.95 -11.06
N PHE A 338 0.66 -13.40 -9.99
CA PHE A 338 1.54 -12.22 -10.07
C PHE A 338 2.76 -12.47 -10.97
N CYS A 339 3.45 -13.58 -10.77
CA CYS A 339 4.55 -13.97 -11.65
C CYS A 339 4.10 -14.17 -13.11
N THR A 340 2.90 -14.73 -13.32
CA THR A 340 2.38 -15.03 -14.67
C THR A 340 2.03 -13.77 -15.44
N VAL A 341 1.44 -12.75 -14.80
CA VAL A 341 1.08 -11.49 -15.48
C VAL A 341 2.31 -10.68 -15.88
N ASN A 342 3.45 -10.90 -15.23
CA ASN A 342 4.73 -10.25 -15.52
C ASN A 342 5.65 -11.08 -16.46
N ARG A 343 5.17 -12.21 -17.00
CA ARG A 343 5.94 -12.95 -18.00
C ARG A 343 5.88 -12.24 -19.36
N GLY A 344 7.03 -12.04 -19.97
CA GLY A 344 7.15 -11.40 -21.28
C GLY A 344 7.77 -9.99 -21.19
N ASP A 345 7.58 -9.21 -22.25
CA ASP A 345 8.24 -7.90 -22.41
C ASP A 345 7.61 -6.79 -21.53
N THR A 346 6.37 -6.99 -21.07
CA THR A 346 5.67 -6.05 -20.19
C THR A 346 5.58 -6.61 -18.79
N GLN A 347 5.96 -5.82 -17.80
CA GLN A 347 5.85 -6.14 -16.37
C GLN A 347 4.89 -5.14 -15.70
N PRO A 348 3.57 -5.29 -15.92
CA PRO A 348 2.59 -4.31 -15.45
C PRO A 348 2.46 -4.26 -13.93
N LEU A 349 2.68 -5.38 -13.23
CA LEU A 349 2.68 -5.43 -11.78
C LEU A 349 4.06 -5.02 -11.26
N THR A 350 4.15 -3.88 -10.58
CA THR A 350 5.42 -3.32 -10.11
C THR A 350 5.60 -3.39 -8.59
N GLY A 351 4.57 -3.79 -7.84
CA GLY A 351 4.67 -3.93 -6.38
C GLY A 351 3.52 -4.71 -5.75
N VAL A 352 3.82 -5.35 -4.64
CA VAL A 352 2.88 -6.03 -3.75
C VAL A 352 3.21 -5.61 -2.31
N SER A 353 2.29 -4.89 -1.66
CA SER A 353 2.39 -4.52 -0.25
C SER A 353 1.34 -5.28 0.56
N VAL A 354 1.77 -5.95 1.60
CA VAL A 354 0.88 -6.68 2.52
C VAL A 354 0.43 -5.74 3.64
N TRP A 355 -0.90 -5.60 3.79
CA TRP A 355 -1.49 -4.76 4.84
C TRP A 355 -1.82 -5.56 6.10
N GLY A 356 -2.29 -6.77 5.95
CA GLY A 356 -2.56 -7.72 7.02
C GLY A 356 -1.38 -8.63 7.31
N MET A 357 -0.25 -8.08 7.77
CA MET A 357 0.98 -8.84 7.93
C MET A 357 0.92 -9.86 9.07
N PHE A 358 0.15 -9.59 10.14
CA PHE A 358 0.09 -10.40 11.36
C PHE A 358 -1.23 -11.14 11.52
N ASP A 359 -1.18 -12.28 12.17
CA ASP A 359 -2.35 -12.85 12.82
C ASP A 359 -2.81 -11.96 13.98
N PHE A 360 -4.12 -11.92 14.23
CA PHE A 360 -4.68 -11.17 15.33
C PHE A 360 -5.20 -12.11 16.40
N PRO A 361 -4.89 -11.86 17.71
CA PRO A 361 -5.43 -12.64 18.80
C PRO A 361 -6.98 -12.57 18.81
N ASN A 362 -7.60 -13.69 19.11
CA ASN A 362 -9.07 -13.81 19.22
C ASN A 362 -9.71 -12.93 20.31
N ASP A 363 -8.91 -12.37 21.22
CA ASP A 363 -9.33 -11.52 22.32
C ASP A 363 -9.48 -10.02 21.93
N GLN A 364 -9.15 -9.66 20.68
CA GLN A 364 -9.29 -8.28 20.17
C GLN A 364 -10.33 -8.14 19.04
N PRO A 365 -11.55 -8.68 19.16
CA PRO A 365 -12.52 -8.74 18.06
C PRO A 365 -13.08 -7.39 17.63
N THR A 366 -12.79 -6.32 18.36
CA THR A 366 -13.29 -4.97 18.10
C THR A 366 -12.31 -4.08 17.36
N SER A 367 -11.05 -4.50 17.19
CA SER A 367 -10.07 -3.70 16.46
C SER A 367 -10.47 -3.61 14.97
N TYR A 368 -10.26 -2.45 14.38
CA TYR A 368 -10.49 -2.24 12.94
C TYR A 368 -9.68 -3.24 12.10
N THR A 369 -8.44 -3.48 12.49
CA THR A 369 -7.51 -4.40 11.82
C THR A 369 -8.00 -5.85 11.86
N TYR A 370 -8.57 -6.29 12.98
CA TYR A 370 -9.21 -7.60 13.09
C TYR A 370 -10.37 -7.75 12.08
N LYS A 371 -11.24 -6.74 11.99
CA LYS A 371 -12.39 -6.76 11.06
C LYS A 371 -11.94 -6.78 9.59
N MET A 372 -10.81 -6.16 9.30
CA MET A 372 -10.27 -6.06 7.94
C MET A 372 -9.54 -7.32 7.50
N ASN A 373 -8.75 -7.93 8.37
CA ASN A 373 -7.76 -8.92 7.97
C ASN A 373 -8.07 -10.36 8.41
N GLY A 374 -8.93 -10.55 9.41
CA GLY A 374 -9.19 -11.87 10.01
C GLY A 374 -8.12 -12.29 11.03
N THR A 375 -8.43 -13.35 11.78
CA THR A 375 -7.59 -13.81 12.90
C THR A 375 -6.41 -14.68 12.49
N HIS A 376 -6.50 -15.34 11.33
CA HIS A 376 -5.50 -16.29 10.83
C HIS A 376 -5.02 -15.90 9.42
N SER A 377 -4.98 -14.62 9.12
CA SER A 377 -4.73 -14.08 7.76
C SER A 377 -3.31 -13.61 7.54
N GLY A 378 -2.50 -13.46 8.60
CA GLY A 378 -1.14 -12.95 8.53
C GLY A 378 -0.17 -13.90 7.84
N LEU A 379 0.86 -13.33 7.24
CA LEU A 379 2.07 -14.05 6.85
C LEU A 379 2.96 -14.31 8.07
N LEU A 380 2.81 -13.50 9.11
CA LEU A 380 3.47 -13.63 10.40
C LEU A 380 2.45 -14.02 11.48
N ASP A 381 2.93 -14.70 12.50
CA ASP A 381 2.16 -14.93 13.71
C ASP A 381 2.04 -13.64 14.57
N GLU A 382 1.36 -13.72 15.69
CA GLU A 382 1.17 -12.61 16.65
C GLU A 382 2.49 -12.03 17.20
N LYS A 383 3.59 -12.78 17.10
CA LYS A 383 4.92 -12.40 17.61
C LYS A 383 5.85 -11.89 16.52
N GLY A 384 5.37 -11.81 15.27
CA GLY A 384 6.18 -11.40 14.13
C GLY A 384 7.06 -12.50 13.55
N ILE A 385 6.77 -13.75 13.82
CA ILE A 385 7.50 -14.90 13.26
C ILE A 385 6.84 -15.34 11.96
N PRO A 386 7.59 -15.52 10.86
CA PRO A 386 7.06 -16.03 9.60
C PRO A 386 6.38 -17.39 9.77
N LYS A 387 5.15 -17.48 9.26
CA LYS A 387 4.34 -18.69 9.24
C LYS A 387 4.67 -19.55 8.03
N ASP A 388 4.14 -20.76 8.02
CA ASP A 388 4.28 -21.69 6.92
C ASP A 388 3.84 -21.12 5.55
N VAL A 389 2.77 -20.33 5.51
CA VAL A 389 2.34 -19.60 4.32
C VAL A 389 3.45 -18.74 3.70
N PHE A 390 4.25 -18.07 4.53
CA PHE A 390 5.37 -17.25 4.05
C PHE A 390 6.43 -18.11 3.36
N TRP A 391 6.81 -19.22 3.98
CA TRP A 391 7.82 -20.14 3.45
C TRP A 391 7.35 -20.89 2.21
N GLN A 392 6.05 -21.20 2.09
CA GLN A 392 5.48 -21.80 0.88
C GLN A 392 5.50 -20.82 -0.30
N ILE A 393 5.24 -19.51 -0.08
CA ILE A 393 5.40 -18.49 -1.12
C ILE A 393 6.87 -18.39 -1.54
N GLU A 394 7.79 -18.35 -0.58
CA GLU A 394 9.23 -18.30 -0.85
C GLU A 394 9.70 -19.50 -1.68
N ALA A 395 9.31 -20.70 -1.28
CA ALA A 395 9.64 -21.92 -2.01
C ALA A 395 9.13 -21.90 -3.46
N MET A 396 7.88 -21.46 -3.67
CA MET A 396 7.29 -21.32 -4.99
C MET A 396 8.01 -20.30 -5.88
N LEU A 397 8.50 -19.20 -5.29
CA LEU A 397 9.24 -18.16 -6.03
C LEU A 397 10.67 -18.59 -6.41
N LYS A 398 11.21 -19.61 -5.76
CA LYS A 398 12.52 -20.23 -6.10
C LYS A 398 12.44 -21.24 -7.25
N GLU A 399 11.22 -21.73 -7.62
CA GLU A 399 10.97 -22.63 -8.75
C GLU A 399 11.03 -21.87 -10.10
#